data_8d7290f0aa0332e4b28641a1fe32c12e
#
_entry.id   8d7290f0aa0332e4b28641a1fe32c12e
#
_cell.length_a   1.000
_cell.length_b   1.000
_cell.length_c   1.000
_cell.angle_alpha   90.00
_cell.angle_beta   90.00
_cell.angle_gamma   90.00
#
_symmetry.space_group_name_H-M   'P 1'
#
loop_
_entity.id
_entity.type
_entity.pdbx_description
1 polymer ?
#
loop_
_entity_poly.entity_id
_entity_poly.type
_entity_poly.pdbx_seq_one_letter_code
_entity_poly.pdbx_strand_id
1 'polypeptide(L)'
;HWIKAGIDKKIELRLGPAMSTLDDLIKEGPEDYFDMAFIDANKKDYDHYYERVLTLIRPGGLIVIDNVFWSGRVLDKKNHEKSTSSIRSLNKKILHDQRVSLSMLPLNDGVTLIWKRP
;
A
#
# COMPACT_ATOMS: atom_id res chain seq x y z
N HIS A 1 -0.02 23.42 7.84
CA HIS A 1 -0.08 22.72 9.13
C HIS A 1 1.30 22.25 9.61
N TRP A 2 2.14 21.68 8.76
CA TRP A 2 3.47 21.12 9.13
C TRP A 2 4.44 22.17 9.67
N ILE A 3 4.49 23.38 9.07
CA ILE A 3 5.30 24.50 9.55
C ILE A 3 4.88 24.90 10.98
N LYS A 4 3.58 25.00 11.25
CA LYS A 4 3.07 25.31 12.59
C LYS A 4 3.42 24.25 13.63
N ALA A 5 3.58 22.99 13.19
CA ALA A 5 3.97 21.87 14.05
C ALA A 5 5.50 21.72 14.17
N GLY A 6 6.29 22.50 13.43
CA GLY A 6 7.75 22.42 13.42
C GLY A 6 8.31 21.12 12.83
N ILE A 7 7.54 20.45 11.97
CA ILE A 7 7.92 19.16 11.37
C ILE A 7 8.11 19.22 9.86
N ASP A 8 7.98 20.40 9.26
CA ASP A 8 8.10 20.61 7.81
C ASP A 8 9.42 20.09 7.24
N LYS A 9 10.52 20.22 7.98
CA LYS A 9 11.84 19.72 7.58
C LYS A 9 11.97 18.18 7.58
N LYS A 10 11.00 17.47 8.19
CA LYS A 10 10.96 16.01 8.25
C LYS A 10 10.05 15.41 7.19
N ILE A 11 9.36 16.25 6.42
CA ILE A 11 8.34 15.82 5.45
C ILE A 11 8.75 16.31 4.07
N GLU A 12 8.85 15.38 3.14
CA GLU A 12 9.02 15.66 1.71
C GLU A 12 7.70 15.38 1.00
N LEU A 13 7.11 16.44 0.43
CA LEU A 13 5.87 16.31 -0.35
C LEU A 13 6.21 16.17 -1.83
N ARG A 14 5.82 15.08 -2.44
CA ARG A 14 5.89 14.86 -3.89
C ARG A 14 4.48 14.85 -4.47
N LEU A 15 4.10 15.90 -5.19
CA LEU A 15 2.79 16.01 -5.84
C LEU A 15 2.87 15.48 -7.27
N GLY A 16 1.95 14.57 -7.61
CA GLY A 16 1.86 13.99 -8.94
C GLY A 16 1.26 12.59 -8.93
N PRO A 17 1.27 11.90 -10.06
CA PRO A 17 0.86 10.49 -10.13
C PRO A 17 1.77 9.63 -9.25
N ALA A 18 1.18 8.95 -8.27
CA ALA A 18 1.94 8.17 -7.29
C ALA A 18 2.79 7.07 -7.94
N MET A 19 2.33 6.49 -9.05
CA MET A 19 3.10 5.51 -9.83
C MET A 19 4.44 6.08 -10.30
N SER A 20 4.43 7.26 -10.90
CA SER A 20 5.66 7.93 -11.37
C SER A 20 6.59 8.24 -10.20
N THR A 21 6.04 8.75 -9.09
CA THR A 21 6.82 9.04 -7.88
C THR A 21 7.48 7.79 -7.31
N LEU A 22 6.77 6.66 -7.27
CA LEU A 22 7.33 5.39 -6.80
C LEU A 22 8.41 4.86 -7.75
N ASP A 23 8.20 4.97 -9.07
CA ASP A 23 9.18 4.60 -10.08
C ASP A 23 10.46 5.46 -9.98
N ASP A 24 10.31 6.75 -9.69
CA ASP A 24 11.45 7.66 -9.48
C ASP A 24 12.20 7.29 -8.18
N LEU A 25 11.50 7.02 -7.09
CA LEU A 25 12.11 6.56 -5.83
C LEU A 25 12.91 5.26 -6.02
N ILE A 26 12.41 4.32 -6.82
CA ILE A 26 13.12 3.07 -7.13
C ILE A 26 14.40 3.34 -7.94
N LYS A 27 14.37 4.34 -8.85
CA LYS A 27 15.54 4.70 -9.66
C LYS A 27 16.58 5.52 -8.90
N GLU A 28 16.12 6.41 -8.03
CA GLU A 28 16.95 7.40 -7.33
C GLU A 28 17.63 6.83 -6.08
N GLY A 29 16.97 5.88 -5.41
CA GLY A 29 17.38 5.38 -4.11
C GLY A 29 17.79 3.91 -4.09
N PRO A 30 18.37 3.47 -2.97
CA PRO A 30 18.61 2.05 -2.75
C PRO A 30 17.25 1.33 -2.58
N GLU A 31 17.16 0.09 -3.08
CA GLU A 31 16.11 -0.83 -2.67
C GLU A 31 16.16 -1.03 -1.14
N ASP A 32 15.04 -1.47 -0.56
CA ASP A 32 15.00 -1.80 0.87
C ASP A 32 15.32 -0.61 1.82
N TYR A 33 14.90 0.59 1.45
CA TYR A 33 15.25 1.82 2.18
C TYR A 33 14.24 2.22 3.26
N PHE A 34 12.94 2.11 2.98
CA PHE A 34 11.90 2.62 3.87
C PHE A 34 11.51 1.60 4.94
N ASP A 35 11.22 2.08 6.15
CA ASP A 35 10.75 1.26 7.27
C ASP A 35 9.26 0.92 7.15
N MET A 36 8.47 1.84 6.60
CA MET A 36 7.01 1.72 6.53
C MET A 36 6.44 2.42 5.30
N ALA A 37 5.36 1.87 4.77
CA ALA A 37 4.51 2.53 3.79
C ALA A 37 3.04 2.41 4.16
N PHE A 38 2.26 3.46 3.86
CA PHE A 38 0.81 3.49 3.97
C PHE A 38 0.20 3.72 2.59
N ILE A 39 -0.65 2.82 2.14
CA ILE A 39 -1.31 2.87 0.83
C ILE A 39 -2.80 3.21 1.03
N ASP A 40 -3.17 4.43 0.68
CA ASP A 40 -4.55 4.92 0.63
C ASP A 40 -4.75 5.79 -0.63
N ALA A 41 -4.60 5.19 -1.78
CA ALA A 41 -4.65 5.83 -3.09
C ALA A 41 -5.87 5.35 -3.90
N ASN A 42 -5.88 5.61 -5.21
CA ASN A 42 -6.92 5.11 -6.09
C ASN A 42 -6.88 3.57 -6.18
N LYS A 43 -8.01 2.94 -5.91
CA LYS A 43 -8.11 1.50 -5.67
C LYS A 43 -7.82 0.64 -6.91
N LYS A 44 -7.98 1.20 -8.10
CA LYS A 44 -7.73 0.50 -9.38
C LYS A 44 -6.27 0.06 -9.54
N ASP A 45 -5.35 0.80 -8.93
CA ASP A 45 -3.90 0.62 -9.12
C ASP A 45 -3.21 0.03 -7.88
N TYR A 46 -3.98 -0.46 -6.89
CA TYR A 46 -3.46 -0.99 -5.63
C TYR A 46 -2.41 -2.09 -5.80
N ASP A 47 -2.57 -3.00 -6.76
CA ASP A 47 -1.58 -4.03 -7.07
C ASP A 47 -0.25 -3.44 -7.52
N HIS A 48 -0.30 -2.43 -8.38
CA HIS A 48 0.88 -1.74 -8.87
C HIS A 48 1.60 -0.94 -7.78
N TYR A 49 0.86 -0.31 -6.86
CA TYR A 49 1.45 0.35 -5.69
C TYR A 49 2.09 -0.67 -4.76
N TYR A 50 1.42 -1.79 -4.49
CA TYR A 50 1.94 -2.85 -3.64
C TYR A 50 3.31 -3.36 -4.12
N GLU A 51 3.46 -3.72 -5.39
CA GLU A 51 4.72 -4.23 -5.93
C GLU A 51 5.88 -3.21 -5.80
N ARG A 52 5.63 -1.95 -6.13
CA ARG A 52 6.64 -0.89 -6.02
C ARG A 52 7.04 -0.62 -4.57
N VAL A 53 6.04 -0.53 -3.72
CA VAL A 53 6.26 -0.32 -2.29
C VAL A 53 7.01 -1.49 -1.69
N LEU A 54 6.70 -2.73 -2.10
CA LEU A 54 7.42 -3.92 -1.62
C LEU A 54 8.90 -3.89 -2.00
N THR A 55 9.26 -3.33 -3.15
CA THR A 55 10.66 -3.10 -3.54
C THR A 55 11.35 -2.08 -2.62
N LEU A 56 10.63 -1.00 -2.27
CA LEU A 56 11.18 0.11 -1.49
C LEU A 56 11.28 -0.15 0.02
N ILE A 57 10.41 -1.01 0.56
CA ILE A 57 10.39 -1.35 1.99
C ILE A 57 11.51 -2.35 2.31
N ARG A 58 12.30 -2.08 3.36
CA ARG A 58 13.33 -3.00 3.82
C ARG A 58 12.76 -4.32 4.36
N PRO A 59 13.53 -5.42 4.37
CA PRO A 59 13.19 -6.61 5.12
C PRO A 59 12.88 -6.29 6.60
N GLY A 60 11.80 -6.85 7.13
CA GLY A 60 11.28 -6.50 8.46
C GLY A 60 10.47 -5.21 8.53
N GLY A 61 10.32 -4.49 7.42
CA GLY A 61 9.48 -3.29 7.32
C GLY A 61 8.00 -3.61 7.16
N LEU A 62 7.15 -2.60 7.28
CA LEU A 62 5.70 -2.71 7.34
C LEU A 62 5.04 -1.98 6.15
N ILE A 63 4.11 -2.65 5.49
CA ILE A 63 3.19 -2.02 4.54
C ILE A 63 1.79 -2.07 5.13
N VAL A 64 1.10 -0.94 5.12
CA VAL A 64 -0.29 -0.82 5.58
C VAL A 64 -1.16 -0.45 4.39
N ILE A 65 -2.22 -1.22 4.15
CA ILE A 65 -3.17 -0.95 3.06
C ILE A 65 -4.56 -0.71 3.65
N ASP A 66 -5.13 0.45 3.36
CA ASP A 66 -6.47 0.82 3.81
C ASP A 66 -7.58 0.42 2.81
N ASN A 67 -8.81 0.35 3.31
CA ASN A 67 -10.05 0.06 2.57
C ASN A 67 -10.05 -1.30 1.87
N VAL A 68 -9.49 -2.31 2.48
CA VAL A 68 -9.39 -3.66 1.89
C VAL A 68 -10.73 -4.41 1.87
N PHE A 69 -11.75 -3.92 2.58
CA PHE A 69 -13.12 -4.45 2.54
C PHE A 69 -14.00 -3.71 1.53
N TRP A 70 -13.65 -2.47 1.20
CA TRP A 70 -14.37 -1.65 0.23
C TRP A 70 -15.88 -1.62 0.46
N SER A 71 -16.28 -1.22 1.68
CA SER A 71 -17.68 -1.22 2.15
C SER A 71 -18.37 -2.59 1.99
N GLY A 72 -17.63 -3.68 2.19
CA GLY A 72 -18.13 -5.04 2.02
C GLY A 72 -18.26 -5.52 0.56
N ARG A 73 -18.03 -4.66 -0.42
CA ARG A 73 -18.19 -4.99 -1.85
C ARG A 73 -17.26 -6.12 -2.31
N VAL A 74 -16.14 -6.33 -1.66
CA VAL A 74 -15.23 -7.44 -1.99
C VAL A 74 -15.88 -8.80 -1.80
N LEU A 75 -16.91 -8.93 -0.97
CA LEU A 75 -17.66 -10.16 -0.72
C LEU A 75 -18.82 -10.36 -1.71
N ASP A 76 -19.29 -9.30 -2.35
CA ASP A 76 -20.36 -9.39 -3.36
C ASP A 76 -19.82 -9.92 -4.67
N LYS A 77 -20.05 -11.22 -4.92
CA LYS A 77 -19.61 -11.92 -6.15
C LYS A 77 -20.16 -11.33 -7.44
N LYS A 78 -21.27 -10.57 -7.36
CA LYS A 78 -21.89 -9.91 -8.53
C LYS A 78 -21.29 -8.54 -8.81
N ASN A 79 -20.54 -7.96 -7.87
CA ASN A 79 -19.88 -6.69 -8.07
C ASN A 79 -18.57 -6.89 -8.87
N HIS A 80 -18.59 -6.41 -10.11
CA HIS A 80 -17.46 -6.45 -11.05
C HIS A 80 -16.87 -5.06 -11.33
N GLU A 81 -17.19 -4.06 -10.52
CA GLU A 81 -16.55 -2.75 -10.62
C GLU A 81 -15.02 -2.89 -10.57
N LYS A 82 -14.32 -2.09 -11.37
CA LYS A 82 -12.87 -2.19 -11.52
C LYS A 82 -12.14 -2.05 -10.16
N SER A 83 -12.58 -1.12 -9.31
CA SER A 83 -12.00 -0.93 -7.98
C SER A 83 -12.21 -2.15 -7.08
N THR A 84 -13.43 -2.70 -7.04
CA THR A 84 -13.75 -3.90 -6.26
C THR A 84 -12.94 -5.11 -6.71
N SER A 85 -12.86 -5.32 -8.03
CA SER A 85 -12.10 -6.43 -8.62
C SER A 85 -10.61 -6.30 -8.32
N SER A 86 -10.06 -5.09 -8.38
CA SER A 86 -8.66 -4.81 -8.07
C SER A 86 -8.32 -5.13 -6.62
N ILE A 87 -9.13 -4.64 -5.66
CA ILE A 87 -8.92 -4.90 -4.23
C ILE A 87 -9.05 -6.40 -3.93
N ARG A 88 -10.07 -7.06 -4.49
CA ARG A 88 -10.27 -8.51 -4.31
C ARG A 88 -9.08 -9.31 -4.82
N SER A 89 -8.56 -8.96 -6.00
CA SER A 89 -7.39 -9.61 -6.58
C SER A 89 -6.14 -9.40 -5.75
N LEU A 90 -5.93 -8.18 -5.25
CA LEU A 90 -4.80 -7.86 -4.39
C LEU A 90 -4.89 -8.62 -3.06
N ASN A 91 -6.04 -8.64 -2.39
CA ASN A 91 -6.24 -9.39 -1.14
C ASN A 91 -5.87 -10.87 -1.33
N LYS A 92 -6.30 -11.48 -2.45
CA LYS A 92 -5.95 -12.85 -2.80
C LYS A 92 -4.47 -13.02 -3.09
N LYS A 93 -3.85 -12.10 -3.80
CA LYS A 93 -2.43 -12.12 -4.13
C LYS A 93 -1.58 -12.09 -2.86
N ILE A 94 -1.82 -11.13 -1.97
CA ILE A 94 -1.05 -10.96 -0.74
C ILE A 94 -1.16 -12.20 0.16
N LEU A 95 -2.34 -12.82 0.23
CA LEU A 95 -2.55 -14.06 1.00
C LEU A 95 -1.61 -15.20 0.57
N HIS A 96 -1.21 -15.25 -0.69
CA HIS A 96 -0.34 -16.30 -1.24
C HIS A 96 1.10 -15.81 -1.51
N ASP A 97 1.41 -14.56 -1.19
CA ASP A 97 2.73 -13.99 -1.44
C ASP A 97 3.74 -14.46 -0.38
N GLN A 98 4.71 -15.27 -0.81
CA GLN A 98 5.73 -15.84 0.08
C GLN A 98 6.73 -14.81 0.58
N ARG A 99 6.78 -13.62 -0.01
CA ARG A 99 7.69 -12.52 0.39
C ARG A 99 7.24 -11.83 1.67
N VAL A 100 6.00 -12.09 2.11
CA VAL A 100 5.39 -11.34 3.22
C VAL A 100 4.64 -12.25 4.20
N SER A 101 4.39 -11.71 5.37
CA SER A 101 3.36 -12.18 6.32
C SER A 101 2.31 -11.10 6.47
N LEU A 102 1.05 -11.48 6.60
CA LEU A 102 -0.05 -10.51 6.67
C LEU A 102 -0.95 -10.73 7.87
N SER A 103 -1.59 -9.65 8.30
CA SER A 103 -2.72 -9.66 9.22
C SER A 103 -3.78 -8.69 8.70
N MET A 104 -5.00 -9.17 8.46
CA MET A 104 -6.13 -8.34 8.03
C MET A 104 -7.00 -8.01 9.24
N LEU A 105 -7.16 -6.73 9.53
CA LEU A 105 -7.87 -6.23 10.69
C LEU A 105 -9.24 -5.67 10.29
N PRO A 106 -10.32 -6.02 11.00
CA PRO A 106 -11.65 -5.46 10.75
C PRO A 106 -11.80 -4.07 11.41
N LEU A 107 -10.87 -3.17 11.10
CA LEU A 107 -10.91 -1.78 11.53
C LEU A 107 -11.53 -0.94 10.42
N ASN A 108 -12.63 -0.22 10.74
CA ASN A 108 -13.35 0.62 9.79
C ASN A 108 -13.66 -0.13 8.47
N ASP A 109 -13.11 0.31 7.35
CA ASP A 109 -13.27 -0.32 6.01
C ASP A 109 -12.22 -1.41 5.72
N GLY A 110 -11.64 -1.97 6.77
CA GLY A 110 -10.61 -3.01 6.71
C GLY A 110 -9.21 -2.47 6.45
N VAL A 111 -8.26 -2.94 7.24
CA VAL A 111 -6.84 -2.60 7.11
C VAL A 111 -6.02 -3.87 7.03
N THR A 112 -5.14 -3.98 6.04
CA THR A 112 -4.17 -5.07 5.99
C THR A 112 -2.80 -4.57 6.42
N LEU A 113 -2.22 -5.22 7.42
CA LEU A 113 -0.83 -5.07 7.83
C LEU A 113 0.00 -6.15 7.13
N ILE A 114 1.07 -5.76 6.47
CA ILE A 114 1.92 -6.64 5.69
C ILE A 114 3.36 -6.44 6.14
N TRP A 115 3.95 -7.48 6.67
CA TRP A 115 5.35 -7.49 7.10
C TRP A 115 6.21 -8.14 6.02
N LYS A 116 7.19 -7.41 5.49
CA LYS A 116 8.15 -7.96 4.52
C LYS A 116 9.10 -8.91 5.24
N ARG A 117 9.15 -10.16 4.80
CA ARG A 117 10.05 -11.16 5.38
C ARG A 117 11.50 -10.81 5.11
N PRO A 118 12.40 -11.18 6.02
CA PRO A 118 13.84 -11.13 5.79
C PRO A 118 14.31 -11.91 4.58
#